data_beba9ee006b5e7606e1db93ed6af90b3
#
_entry.id   beba9ee006b5e7606e1db93ed6af90b3
#
_cell.length_a   1.000
_cell.length_b   1.000
_cell.length_c   1.000
_cell.angle_alpha   90.00
_cell.angle_beta   90.00
_cell.angle_gamma   90.00
#
_symmetry.space_group_name_H-M   'P 1'
#
loop_
_entity.id
_entity.type
_entity.pdbx_description
1 polymer ?
#
loop_
_entity_poly.entity_id
_entity_poly.type
_entity_poly.pdbx_seq_one_letter_code
_entity_poly.pdbx_strand_id
1 'polypeptide(L)'
;MMSWMRVFLAVIACFLVAAVPASAGQVNPQLLVLRQADVPAGFALDREQSGQRTNETESKGDRRLPALLERWGRVTGYETEYDHRDGTLTSRADLFRNAEGSRLMMAYVVDEAKTSGIKGLRRTPVRIGSGGWLYGGGSGAGAFNLVIWRHQRVFAGLAAFGVQKDRMLGLARAQQRRIAAAVR
;
A
#
# COMPACT_ATOMS: atom_id res chain seq x y z
N MET A 1 30.74 15.92 71.96
CA MET A 1 31.56 16.29 70.82
C MET A 1 31.14 15.42 69.66
N MET A 2 30.42 15.99 68.71
CA MET A 2 29.75 15.29 67.59
C MET A 2 30.69 15.18 66.41
N SER A 3 30.96 13.91 66.00
CA SER A 3 31.71 13.60 64.79
C SER A 3 30.76 13.48 63.61
N TRP A 4 30.95 14.32 62.65
CA TRP A 4 30.13 14.34 61.38
C TRP A 4 30.72 13.36 60.38
N MET A 5 30.04 12.25 60.19
CA MET A 5 30.39 11.27 59.17
C MET A 5 29.74 11.69 57.85
N ARG A 6 30.52 12.20 56.91
CA ARG A 6 30.06 12.57 55.57
C ARG A 6 29.95 11.29 54.75
N VAL A 7 28.70 10.94 54.45
CA VAL A 7 28.38 9.89 53.49
C VAL A 7 28.46 10.48 52.09
N PHE A 8 29.46 10.05 51.31
CA PHE A 8 29.54 10.33 49.88
C PHE A 8 28.58 9.39 49.15
N LEU A 9 27.46 9.93 48.67
CA LEU A 9 26.57 9.24 47.75
C LEU A 9 27.13 9.43 46.35
N ALA A 10 27.73 8.37 45.77
CA ALA A 10 28.13 8.30 44.38
C ALA A 10 26.86 8.05 43.56
N VAL A 11 26.35 9.08 42.89
CA VAL A 11 25.27 8.94 41.89
C VAL A 11 25.89 8.42 40.61
N ILE A 12 25.75 7.12 40.35
CA ILE A 12 26.06 6.55 39.06
C ILE A 12 24.89 6.92 38.13
N ALA A 13 25.06 7.93 37.30
CA ALA A 13 24.16 8.26 36.21
C ALA A 13 24.35 7.19 35.12
N CYS A 14 23.53 6.16 35.12
CA CYS A 14 23.38 5.28 33.99
C CYS A 14 22.77 6.07 32.84
N PHE A 15 23.61 6.53 31.91
CA PHE A 15 23.15 6.99 30.61
C PHE A 15 22.64 5.76 29.86
N LEU A 16 21.32 5.54 29.93
CA LEU A 16 20.60 4.73 28.95
C LEU A 16 20.71 5.46 27.62
N VAL A 17 21.71 5.11 26.83
CA VAL A 17 21.75 5.42 25.41
C VAL A 17 20.57 4.65 24.81
N ALA A 18 19.42 5.31 24.71
CA ALA A 18 18.35 4.82 23.88
C ALA A 18 18.93 4.71 22.47
N ALA A 19 19.22 3.50 22.03
CA ALA A 19 19.53 3.23 20.64
C ALA A 19 18.33 3.74 19.83
N VAL A 20 18.47 4.93 19.25
CA VAL A 20 17.53 5.44 18.25
C VAL A 20 17.56 4.38 17.15
N PRO A 21 16.44 3.68 16.89
CA PRO A 21 16.43 2.73 15.79
C PRO A 21 16.86 3.51 14.57
N ALA A 22 17.94 3.05 13.91
CA ALA A 22 18.37 3.60 12.64
C ALA A 22 17.13 3.70 11.79
N SER A 23 16.75 4.91 11.41
CA SER A 23 15.61 5.16 10.53
C SER A 23 15.96 4.46 9.22
N ALA A 24 15.48 3.22 9.06
CA ALA A 24 15.50 2.56 7.77
C ALA A 24 14.89 3.56 6.79
N GLY A 25 15.70 4.07 5.85
CA GLY A 25 15.40 5.22 5.03
C GLY A 25 13.94 5.21 4.59
N GLN A 26 13.24 6.30 4.89
CA GLN A 26 11.79 6.35 4.70
C GLN A 26 11.50 6.15 3.22
N VAL A 27 10.99 4.96 2.87
CA VAL A 27 10.69 4.62 1.48
C VAL A 27 9.67 5.64 0.96
N ASN A 28 10.03 6.36 -0.11
CA ASN A 28 9.08 7.27 -0.77
C ASN A 28 7.99 6.44 -1.47
N PRO A 29 6.72 6.52 -1.05
CA PRO A 29 5.65 5.69 -1.59
C PRO A 29 5.36 5.97 -3.07
N GLN A 30 5.70 7.16 -3.58
CA GLN A 30 5.59 7.51 -4.99
C GLN A 30 6.47 6.62 -5.90
N LEU A 31 7.56 6.06 -5.36
CA LEU A 31 8.42 5.15 -6.11
C LEU A 31 7.82 3.74 -6.26
N LEU A 32 6.78 3.43 -5.46
CA LEU A 32 6.15 2.10 -5.40
C LEU A 32 5.01 1.91 -6.40
N VAL A 33 4.51 2.99 -7.00
CA VAL A 33 3.41 2.96 -7.98
C VAL A 33 3.94 2.99 -9.42
N LEU A 34 3.07 2.70 -10.39
CA LEU A 34 3.39 2.83 -11.81
C LEU A 34 3.71 4.28 -12.17
N ARG A 35 4.59 4.47 -13.14
CA ARG A 35 4.90 5.75 -13.76
C ARG A 35 4.30 5.82 -15.17
N GLN A 36 4.21 7.01 -15.76
CA GLN A 36 3.74 7.19 -17.12
C GLN A 36 4.42 6.26 -18.14
N ALA A 37 5.71 6.00 -17.98
CA ALA A 37 6.47 5.09 -18.87
C ALA A 37 6.12 3.61 -18.70
N ASP A 38 5.45 3.22 -17.62
CA ASP A 38 5.06 1.83 -17.38
C ASP A 38 3.68 1.51 -17.96
N VAL A 39 2.86 2.55 -18.18
CA VAL A 39 1.48 2.39 -18.65
C VAL A 39 1.41 2.38 -20.17
N PRO A 40 0.35 1.75 -20.74
CA PRO A 40 0.19 1.69 -22.19
C PRO A 40 0.05 3.07 -22.84
N ALA A 41 0.44 3.17 -24.10
CA ALA A 41 0.17 4.37 -24.89
C ALA A 41 -1.33 4.72 -24.89
N GLY A 42 -1.64 6.01 -24.85
CA GLY A 42 -3.02 6.54 -24.79
C GLY A 42 -3.54 6.78 -23.39
N PHE A 43 -2.92 6.23 -22.35
CA PHE A 43 -3.19 6.59 -20.96
C PHE A 43 -2.40 7.85 -20.58
N ALA A 44 -3.07 8.84 -19.99
CA ALA A 44 -2.46 10.08 -19.50
C ALA A 44 -2.61 10.17 -17.97
N LEU A 45 -1.57 10.62 -17.30
CA LEU A 45 -1.60 10.80 -15.84
C LEU A 45 -2.60 11.90 -15.46
N ASP A 46 -3.62 11.55 -14.67
CA ASP A 46 -4.45 12.50 -13.97
C ASP A 46 -3.76 12.98 -12.70
N ARG A 47 -3.26 14.22 -12.75
CA ARG A 47 -2.53 14.82 -11.62
C ARG A 47 -3.44 15.23 -10.46
N GLU A 48 -4.72 15.50 -10.73
CA GLU A 48 -5.69 15.93 -9.71
C GLU A 48 -6.12 14.74 -8.85
N GLN A 49 -6.25 13.58 -9.48
CA GLN A 49 -6.61 12.34 -8.77
C GLN A 49 -5.39 11.57 -8.24
N SER A 50 -4.17 11.95 -8.66
CA SER A 50 -2.93 11.32 -8.21
C SER A 50 -2.34 12.05 -7.00
N GLY A 51 -1.71 11.29 -6.07
CA GLY A 51 -1.04 11.91 -4.93
C GLY A 51 -0.86 10.99 -3.73
N GLN A 52 -0.36 11.60 -2.67
CA GLN A 52 -0.23 10.93 -1.38
C GLN A 52 -1.61 10.69 -0.77
N ARG A 53 -1.79 9.52 -0.16
CA ARG A 53 -3.01 9.13 0.52
C ARG A 53 -2.76 9.04 2.02
N THR A 54 -3.45 9.87 2.81
CA THR A 54 -3.50 9.78 4.28
C THR A 54 -4.53 8.74 4.71
N ASN A 55 -4.60 8.41 6.00
CA ASN A 55 -5.63 7.49 6.49
C ASN A 55 -7.03 8.08 6.32
N GLU A 56 -7.19 9.40 6.46
CA GLU A 56 -8.44 10.12 6.31
C GLU A 56 -8.91 10.13 4.84
N THR A 57 -8.00 10.34 3.89
CA THR A 57 -8.34 10.35 2.46
C THR A 57 -8.71 8.97 1.94
N GLU A 58 -8.25 7.90 2.61
CA GLU A 58 -8.63 6.52 2.30
C GLU A 58 -10.03 6.14 2.77
N SER A 59 -10.62 6.91 3.66
CA SER A 59 -11.92 6.61 4.29
C SER A 59 -13.13 6.83 3.37
N LYS A 60 -12.95 7.09 2.09
CA LYS A 60 -14.06 7.32 1.15
C LYS A 60 -15.05 6.15 1.21
N GLY A 61 -16.07 6.27 2.07
CA GLY A 61 -17.18 5.30 2.22
C GLY A 61 -17.16 4.44 3.50
N ASP A 62 -16.03 4.12 4.09
CA ASP A 62 -15.98 3.41 5.38
C ASP A 62 -15.33 4.27 6.48
N ARG A 63 -16.15 4.80 7.38
CA ARG A 63 -15.70 5.62 8.52
C ARG A 63 -14.80 4.87 9.51
N ARG A 64 -14.77 3.54 9.48
CA ARG A 64 -13.93 2.71 10.35
C ARG A 64 -12.52 2.57 9.80
N LEU A 65 -12.34 2.72 8.48
CA LEU A 65 -11.09 2.44 7.81
C LEU A 65 -9.89 3.26 8.35
N PRO A 66 -9.99 4.58 8.63
CA PRO A 66 -8.88 5.34 9.18
C PRO A 66 -8.32 4.75 10.48
N ALA A 67 -9.19 4.40 11.42
CA ALA A 67 -8.80 3.80 12.69
C ALA A 67 -8.19 2.40 12.52
N LEU A 68 -8.68 1.62 11.54
CA LEU A 68 -8.10 0.33 11.19
C LEU A 68 -6.70 0.49 10.61
N LEU A 69 -6.51 1.43 9.67
CA LEU A 69 -5.21 1.71 9.05
C LEU A 69 -4.17 2.15 10.07
N GLU A 70 -4.56 3.00 11.02
CA GLU A 70 -3.69 3.41 12.14
C GLU A 70 -3.31 2.20 13.00
N ARG A 71 -4.28 1.38 13.41
CA ARG A 71 -4.06 0.16 14.20
C ARG A 71 -3.16 -0.84 13.48
N TRP A 72 -3.30 -0.98 12.17
CA TRP A 72 -2.46 -1.85 11.35
C TRP A 72 -1.08 -1.26 11.08
N GLY A 73 -0.84 -0.02 11.54
CA GLY A 73 0.44 0.67 11.42
C GLY A 73 0.74 1.12 9.99
N ARG A 74 -0.28 1.57 9.24
CA ARG A 74 -0.05 2.23 7.95
C ARG A 74 0.74 3.51 8.17
N VAL A 75 1.84 3.66 7.45
CA VAL A 75 2.73 4.81 7.52
C VAL A 75 2.32 5.87 6.52
N THR A 76 2.06 5.45 5.28
CA THR A 76 1.72 6.34 4.17
C THR A 76 1.24 5.50 2.98
N GLY A 77 0.64 6.14 1.98
CA GLY A 77 0.34 5.55 0.70
C GLY A 77 0.48 6.55 -0.43
N TYR A 78 0.51 6.05 -1.63
CA TYR A 78 0.48 6.85 -2.85
C TYR A 78 -0.39 6.19 -3.90
N GLU A 79 -1.09 7.00 -4.68
CA GLU A 79 -1.94 6.55 -5.77
C GLU A 79 -1.66 7.38 -7.01
N THR A 80 -1.60 6.71 -8.15
CA THR A 80 -1.61 7.36 -9.46
C THR A 80 -2.82 6.88 -10.24
N GLU A 81 -3.50 7.80 -10.86
CA GLU A 81 -4.61 7.56 -11.75
C GLU A 81 -4.22 7.96 -13.17
N TYR A 82 -4.64 7.15 -14.13
CA TYR A 82 -4.36 7.37 -15.54
C TYR A 82 -5.68 7.25 -16.31
N ASP A 83 -5.97 8.27 -17.09
CA ASP A 83 -7.17 8.32 -17.91
C ASP A 83 -6.87 7.90 -19.34
N HIS A 84 -7.83 7.19 -19.92
CA HIS A 84 -7.92 6.88 -21.33
C HIS A 84 -9.38 7.06 -21.75
N ARG A 85 -9.63 7.41 -23.04
CA ARG A 85 -10.99 7.60 -23.56
C ARG A 85 -11.95 6.43 -23.24
N ASP A 86 -11.44 5.21 -23.13
CA ASP A 86 -12.22 3.99 -22.95
C ASP A 86 -12.14 3.44 -21.49
N GLY A 87 -11.51 4.16 -20.57
CA GLY A 87 -11.42 3.71 -19.18
C GLY A 87 -10.36 4.39 -18.35
N THR A 88 -10.20 3.92 -17.12
CA THR A 88 -9.22 4.42 -16.14
C THR A 88 -8.34 3.28 -15.67
N LEU A 89 -7.13 3.62 -15.23
CA LEU A 89 -6.18 2.72 -14.57
C LEU A 89 -5.66 3.40 -13.31
N THR A 90 -5.94 2.82 -12.16
CA THR A 90 -5.43 3.27 -10.87
C THR A 90 -4.30 2.36 -10.40
N SER A 91 -3.19 2.92 -9.95
CA SER A 91 -2.07 2.21 -9.33
C SER A 91 -1.84 2.74 -7.94
N ARG A 92 -1.86 1.85 -6.95
CA ARG A 92 -1.76 2.20 -5.53
C ARG A 92 -0.71 1.38 -4.82
N ALA A 93 -0.05 1.99 -3.82
CA ALA A 93 0.81 1.31 -2.87
C ALA A 93 0.68 1.93 -1.48
N ASP A 94 0.50 1.10 -0.45
CA ASP A 94 0.45 1.46 0.95
C ASP A 94 1.61 0.84 1.70
N LEU A 95 2.34 1.65 2.45
CA LEU A 95 3.46 1.24 3.27
C LEU A 95 3.02 1.10 4.73
N PHE A 96 3.32 -0.03 5.33
CA PHE A 96 3.05 -0.33 6.73
C PHE A 96 4.34 -0.42 7.54
N ARG A 97 4.25 -0.35 8.87
CA ARG A 97 5.40 -0.53 9.76
C ARG A 97 6.00 -1.93 9.66
N ASN A 98 5.15 -2.94 9.41
CA ASN A 98 5.53 -4.35 9.32
C ASN A 98 4.67 -5.11 8.30
N ALA A 99 5.02 -6.37 8.05
CA ALA A 99 4.32 -7.25 7.11
C ALA A 99 2.91 -7.63 7.58
N GLU A 100 2.64 -7.59 8.87
CA GLU A 100 1.32 -7.90 9.42
C GLU A 100 0.28 -6.85 9.01
N GLY A 101 0.66 -5.54 9.05
CA GLY A 101 -0.23 -4.47 8.60
C GLY A 101 -0.65 -4.64 7.13
N SER A 102 0.30 -4.97 6.24
CA SER A 102 -0.02 -5.23 4.83
C SER A 102 -0.90 -6.47 4.64
N ARG A 103 -0.75 -7.50 5.50
CA ARG A 103 -1.59 -8.69 5.50
C ARG A 103 -3.04 -8.37 5.91
N LEU A 104 -3.20 -7.56 6.95
CA LEU A 104 -4.52 -7.13 7.44
C LEU A 104 -5.24 -6.25 6.40
N MET A 105 -4.52 -5.34 5.74
CA MET A 105 -5.07 -4.56 4.63
C MET A 105 -5.54 -5.46 3.48
N MET A 106 -4.74 -6.46 3.11
CA MET A 106 -5.12 -7.43 2.09
C MET A 106 -6.40 -8.21 2.46
N ALA A 107 -6.51 -8.66 3.72
CA ALA A 107 -7.69 -9.37 4.20
C ALA A 107 -8.94 -8.47 4.14
N TYR A 108 -8.82 -7.22 4.56
CA TYR A 108 -9.88 -6.23 4.49
C TYR A 108 -10.38 -6.03 3.06
N VAL A 109 -9.48 -5.79 2.08
CA VAL A 109 -9.86 -5.58 0.68
C VAL A 109 -10.50 -6.85 0.08
N VAL A 110 -10.04 -8.05 0.47
CA VAL A 110 -10.66 -9.32 0.06
C VAL A 110 -12.10 -9.42 0.58
N ASP A 111 -12.37 -8.98 1.80
CA ASP A 111 -13.72 -9.00 2.38
C ASP A 111 -14.62 -7.94 1.76
N GLU A 112 -14.13 -6.72 1.54
CA GLU A 112 -14.86 -5.67 0.82
C GLU A 112 -15.22 -6.10 -0.62
N ALA A 113 -14.31 -6.80 -1.31
CA ALA A 113 -14.60 -7.32 -2.64
C ALA A 113 -15.75 -8.34 -2.66
N LYS A 114 -15.94 -9.12 -1.61
CA LYS A 114 -17.06 -10.08 -1.50
C LYS A 114 -18.43 -9.38 -1.36
N THR A 115 -18.42 -8.21 -0.72
CA THR A 115 -19.62 -7.41 -0.41
C THR A 115 -19.86 -6.28 -1.41
N SER A 116 -18.98 -6.08 -2.39
CA SER A 116 -19.01 -4.98 -3.36
C SER A 116 -20.27 -4.89 -4.23
N GLY A 117 -21.08 -5.94 -4.29
CA GLY A 117 -22.26 -6.03 -5.16
C GLY A 117 -21.96 -6.14 -6.65
N ILE A 118 -20.67 -6.24 -7.04
CA ILE A 118 -20.29 -6.39 -8.46
C ILE A 118 -20.69 -7.79 -8.93
N LYS A 119 -21.71 -7.84 -9.80
CA LYS A 119 -22.20 -9.09 -10.35
C LYS A 119 -21.14 -9.78 -11.20
N GLY A 120 -20.98 -11.09 -11.01
CA GLY A 120 -20.05 -11.90 -11.80
C GLY A 120 -18.56 -11.68 -11.47
N LEU A 121 -18.24 -10.99 -10.37
CA LEU A 121 -16.87 -10.80 -9.94
C LEU A 121 -16.23 -12.17 -9.62
N ARG A 122 -15.20 -12.53 -10.38
CA ARG A 122 -14.45 -13.79 -10.20
C ARG A 122 -13.09 -13.49 -9.60
N ARG A 123 -12.69 -14.29 -8.62
CA ARG A 123 -11.39 -14.22 -7.95
C ARG A 123 -10.47 -15.34 -8.41
N THR A 124 -9.26 -15.00 -8.80
CA THR A 124 -8.21 -15.94 -9.21
C THR A 124 -6.92 -15.63 -8.43
N PRO A 125 -6.24 -16.63 -7.85
CA PRO A 125 -4.97 -16.41 -7.19
C PRO A 125 -3.89 -16.05 -8.22
N VAL A 126 -2.98 -15.10 -7.83
CA VAL A 126 -1.85 -14.70 -8.67
C VAL A 126 -0.54 -14.76 -7.89
N ARG A 127 0.55 -15.15 -8.59
CA ARG A 127 1.89 -15.23 -8.01
C ARG A 127 2.64 -13.91 -8.27
N ILE A 128 2.34 -12.89 -7.45
CA ILE A 128 2.98 -11.57 -7.48
C ILE A 128 3.36 -11.24 -6.03
N GLY A 129 4.59 -10.79 -5.80
CA GLY A 129 5.09 -10.53 -4.46
C GLY A 129 5.02 -11.75 -3.55
N SER A 130 4.46 -11.59 -2.36
CA SER A 130 4.21 -12.68 -1.40
C SER A 130 2.86 -13.37 -1.64
N GLY A 131 2.22 -13.14 -2.77
CA GLY A 131 0.91 -13.64 -3.16
C GLY A 131 -0.14 -12.55 -3.29
N GLY A 132 -1.12 -12.79 -4.16
CA GLY A 132 -2.16 -11.82 -4.48
C GLY A 132 -3.40 -12.45 -5.12
N TRP A 133 -4.32 -11.58 -5.50
CA TRP A 133 -5.57 -11.93 -6.13
C TRP A 133 -5.84 -11.04 -7.34
N LEU A 134 -6.34 -11.64 -8.39
CA LEU A 134 -6.98 -10.95 -9.49
C LEU A 134 -8.50 -11.12 -9.36
N TYR A 135 -9.19 -10.03 -9.36
CA TYR A 135 -10.64 -9.97 -9.50
C TYR A 135 -10.96 -9.47 -10.90
N GLY A 136 -11.89 -10.12 -11.57
CA GLY A 136 -12.35 -9.72 -12.89
C GLY A 136 -13.84 -9.89 -13.01
N GLY A 137 -14.51 -8.93 -13.63
CA GLY A 137 -15.96 -8.96 -13.89
C GLY A 137 -16.32 -8.04 -15.05
N GLY A 138 -17.55 -8.22 -15.58
CA GLY A 138 -18.02 -7.48 -16.75
C GLY A 138 -17.43 -7.96 -18.08
N SER A 139 -17.77 -7.25 -19.15
CA SER A 139 -17.30 -7.54 -20.53
C SER A 139 -17.18 -6.27 -21.33
N GLY A 140 -16.37 -6.27 -22.40
CA GLY A 140 -16.16 -5.11 -23.26
C GLY A 140 -15.58 -3.91 -22.52
N ALA A 141 -16.02 -2.72 -22.84
CA ALA A 141 -15.60 -1.47 -22.20
C ALA A 141 -15.97 -1.39 -20.70
N GLY A 142 -16.95 -2.18 -20.25
CA GLY A 142 -17.33 -2.30 -18.84
C GLY A 142 -16.56 -3.38 -18.08
N ALA A 143 -15.57 -4.03 -18.70
CA ALA A 143 -14.74 -5.03 -18.01
C ALA A 143 -13.92 -4.37 -16.90
N PHE A 144 -14.16 -4.80 -15.66
CA PHE A 144 -13.41 -4.37 -14.49
C PHE A 144 -12.37 -5.43 -14.12
N ASN A 145 -11.15 -5.01 -13.88
CA ASN A 145 -10.10 -5.84 -13.34
C ASN A 145 -9.42 -5.15 -12.16
N LEU A 146 -9.24 -5.90 -11.07
CA LEU A 146 -8.51 -5.47 -9.88
C LEU A 146 -7.47 -6.52 -9.54
N VAL A 147 -6.20 -6.13 -9.48
CA VAL A 147 -5.11 -6.98 -9.00
C VAL A 147 -4.63 -6.40 -7.67
N ILE A 148 -4.68 -7.22 -6.61
CA ILE A 148 -4.14 -6.84 -5.31
C ILE A 148 -3.08 -7.85 -4.88
N TRP A 149 -2.01 -7.37 -4.27
CA TRP A 149 -0.95 -8.23 -3.73
C TRP A 149 -0.22 -7.55 -2.58
N ARG A 150 0.62 -8.31 -1.92
CA ARG A 150 1.52 -7.78 -0.90
C ARG A 150 2.96 -8.18 -1.16
N HIS A 151 3.89 -7.37 -0.70
CA HIS A 151 5.31 -7.68 -0.67
C HIS A 151 5.89 -7.12 0.62
N GLN A 152 6.34 -8.01 1.52
CA GLN A 152 6.79 -7.60 2.84
C GLN A 152 5.75 -6.68 3.53
N ARG A 153 6.13 -5.45 3.87
CA ARG A 153 5.30 -4.43 4.52
C ARG A 153 4.52 -3.52 3.55
N VAL A 154 4.50 -3.85 2.26
CA VAL A 154 3.74 -3.10 1.25
C VAL A 154 2.50 -3.88 0.84
N PHE A 155 1.35 -3.23 0.88
CA PHE A 155 0.15 -3.61 0.14
C PHE A 155 0.11 -2.83 -1.16
N ALA A 156 -0.22 -3.48 -2.26
CA ALA A 156 -0.32 -2.84 -3.56
C ALA A 156 -1.57 -3.30 -4.31
N GLY A 157 -2.07 -2.42 -5.18
CA GLY A 157 -3.25 -2.67 -5.99
C GLY A 157 -3.20 -1.96 -7.33
N LEU A 158 -3.79 -2.60 -8.34
CA LEU A 158 -4.13 -2.00 -9.64
C LEU A 158 -5.60 -2.24 -9.91
N ALA A 159 -6.34 -1.18 -10.21
CA ALA A 159 -7.72 -1.26 -10.65
C ALA A 159 -7.86 -0.64 -12.04
N ALA A 160 -8.63 -1.25 -12.93
CA ALA A 160 -8.87 -0.66 -14.25
C ALA A 160 -10.23 -1.07 -14.83
N PHE A 161 -10.78 -0.16 -15.62
CA PHE A 161 -11.89 -0.43 -16.54
C PHE A 161 -11.34 -0.49 -17.96
N GLY A 162 -11.89 -1.40 -18.79
CA GLY A 162 -11.52 -1.54 -20.20
C GLY A 162 -10.13 -2.16 -20.47
N VAL A 163 -9.33 -2.42 -19.44
CA VAL A 163 -7.99 -3.04 -19.58
C VAL A 163 -8.07 -4.54 -19.47
N GLN A 164 -7.52 -5.26 -20.44
CA GLN A 164 -7.53 -6.73 -20.47
C GLN A 164 -6.71 -7.34 -19.33
N LYS A 165 -7.14 -8.51 -18.87
CA LYS A 165 -6.55 -9.26 -17.77
C LYS A 165 -5.03 -9.47 -17.87
N ASP A 166 -4.54 -9.92 -19.02
CA ASP A 166 -3.12 -10.23 -19.19
C ASP A 166 -2.26 -8.95 -19.13
N ARG A 167 -2.80 -7.86 -19.65
CA ARG A 167 -2.17 -6.54 -19.54
C ARG A 167 -2.10 -6.07 -18.10
N MET A 168 -3.18 -6.24 -17.33
CA MET A 168 -3.21 -5.94 -15.89
C MET A 168 -2.14 -6.74 -15.13
N LEU A 169 -1.97 -8.01 -15.41
CA LEU A 169 -0.93 -8.83 -14.79
C LEU A 169 0.48 -8.38 -15.19
N GLY A 170 0.67 -7.92 -16.42
CA GLY A 170 1.93 -7.32 -16.87
C GLY A 170 2.29 -6.06 -16.08
N LEU A 171 1.32 -5.15 -15.91
CA LEU A 171 1.44 -3.92 -15.12
C LEU A 171 1.72 -4.21 -13.64
N ALA A 172 1.00 -5.17 -13.06
CA ALA A 172 1.21 -5.57 -11.66
C ALA A 172 2.63 -6.12 -11.42
N ARG A 173 3.17 -6.89 -12.37
CA ARG A 173 4.57 -7.35 -12.30
C ARG A 173 5.56 -6.19 -12.46
N ALA A 174 5.27 -5.18 -13.29
CA ALA A 174 6.11 -3.99 -13.42
C ALA A 174 6.14 -3.20 -12.10
N GLN A 175 4.99 -2.97 -11.49
CA GLN A 175 4.91 -2.32 -10.18
C GLN A 175 5.59 -3.15 -9.08
N GLN A 176 5.43 -4.49 -9.08
CA GLN A 176 6.11 -5.37 -8.13
C GLN A 176 7.64 -5.26 -8.21
N ARG A 177 8.22 -5.13 -9.40
CA ARG A 177 9.67 -4.92 -9.54
C ARG A 177 10.12 -3.62 -8.87
N ARG A 178 9.34 -2.54 -8.98
CA ARG A 178 9.62 -1.26 -8.29
C ARG A 178 9.57 -1.42 -6.78
N ILE A 179 8.52 -2.08 -6.28
CA ILE A 179 8.36 -2.37 -4.84
C ILE A 179 9.55 -3.17 -4.33
N ALA A 180 9.91 -4.26 -5.00
CA ALA A 180 11.03 -5.13 -4.60
C ALA A 180 12.39 -4.41 -4.62
N ALA A 181 12.58 -3.44 -5.51
CA ALA A 181 13.78 -2.62 -5.56
C ALA A 181 13.86 -1.59 -4.42
N ALA A 182 12.71 -1.06 -3.98
CA ALA A 182 12.64 0.00 -2.97
C ALA A 182 12.56 -0.53 -1.53
N VAL A 183 12.02 -1.74 -1.34
CA VAL A 183 11.82 -2.37 -0.02
C VAL A 183 12.71 -3.62 0.05
N ARG A 184 13.95 -3.40 0.42
CA ARG A 184 14.96 -4.45 0.66
C ARG A 184 15.19 -4.65 2.14
#